data_1b54154e0acab8e80d7649689eabb5e2
#
_entry.id   1b54154e0acab8e80d7649689eabb5e2
#
_cell.length_a   1.000
_cell.length_b   1.000
_cell.length_c   1.000
_cell.angle_alpha   90.00
_cell.angle_beta   90.00
_cell.angle_gamma   90.00
#
_symmetry.space_group_name_H-M   'P 1'
#
loop_
_entity.id
_entity.type
_entity.pdbx_description
1 polymer ?
#
loop_
_entity_poly.entity_id
_entity_poly.type
_entity_poly.pdbx_seq_one_letter_code
_entity_poly.pdbx_strand_id
1 'polypeptide(L)'
;MRFFAEQPYKKFAAPYTLLAACVLLTLHAADLIVWGTRGPGPTLSDLLQEGMGVLCVVAAYKASRVSENFGRFFWGLCVVSFSLFVVAQGLASYDSSFHAPHFIEWTVNVLFFFWFTPLAMALFLDVDFALRGFDWLLLLDLVQVILF
;
A
#
# COMPACT_ATOMS: atom_id res chain seq x y z
N MET A 1 -20.78 -7.54 32.80
CA MET A 1 -20.68 -6.36 31.95
C MET A 1 -19.66 -5.39 32.52
N ARG A 2 -18.36 -5.58 32.29
CA ARG A 2 -17.25 -4.64 32.54
C ARG A 2 -16.08 -5.06 31.66
N PHE A 3 -16.19 -4.84 30.34
CA PHE A 3 -15.12 -5.17 29.38
C PHE A 3 -14.67 -3.98 28.51
N PHE A 4 -15.06 -2.77 28.90
CA PHE A 4 -14.43 -1.57 28.30
C PHE A 4 -13.57 -0.90 29.38
N ALA A 5 -12.54 -1.62 29.86
CA ALA A 5 -11.43 -0.96 30.54
C ALA A 5 -10.76 -0.09 29.47
N GLU A 6 -10.75 1.22 29.71
CA GLU A 6 -10.09 2.26 28.92
C GLU A 6 -8.65 1.81 28.61
N GLN A 7 -8.47 1.27 27.42
CA GLN A 7 -7.12 1.13 26.87
C GLN A 7 -6.60 2.55 26.67
N PRO A 8 -5.49 2.93 27.33
CA PRO A 8 -4.91 4.23 27.08
C PRO A 8 -4.53 4.26 25.59
N TYR A 9 -5.29 4.99 24.80
CA TYR A 9 -5.02 5.26 23.39
C TYR A 9 -3.63 5.85 23.32
N LYS A 10 -2.61 4.99 23.15
CA LYS A 10 -1.24 5.46 22.93
C LYS A 10 -1.34 6.40 21.76
N LYS A 11 -1.11 7.71 22.02
CA LYS A 11 -1.15 8.77 21.03
C LYS A 11 -0.32 8.30 19.86
N PHE A 12 -0.98 7.81 18.81
CA PHE A 12 -0.34 7.49 17.56
C PHE A 12 0.42 8.74 17.12
N ALA A 13 1.59 8.57 16.55
CA ALA A 13 2.29 9.62 15.83
C ALA A 13 1.53 10.00 14.53
N ALA A 14 0.20 9.89 14.55
CA ALA A 14 -0.73 10.21 13.49
C ALA A 14 -0.52 11.60 12.89
N PRO A 15 -0.23 12.68 13.66
CA PRO A 15 -0.10 14.00 13.07
C PRO A 15 1.10 14.10 12.10
N TYR A 16 2.22 13.45 12.40
CA TYR A 16 3.41 13.54 11.54
C TYR A 16 3.27 12.72 10.25
N THR A 17 2.67 11.54 10.30
CA THR A 17 2.42 10.73 9.09
C THR A 17 1.38 11.39 8.20
N LEU A 18 0.32 11.97 8.79
CA LEU A 18 -0.67 12.73 8.05
C LEU A 18 -0.07 14.00 7.43
N LEU A 19 0.74 14.74 8.19
CA LEU A 19 1.43 15.91 7.68
C LEU A 19 2.36 15.56 6.52
N ALA A 20 3.16 14.49 6.65
CA ALA A 20 4.03 14.01 5.59
C ALA A 20 3.24 13.62 4.33
N ALA A 21 2.11 12.91 4.47
CA ALA A 21 1.24 12.57 3.37
C ALA A 21 0.67 13.82 2.68
N CYS A 22 0.19 14.80 3.45
CA CYS A 22 -0.30 16.07 2.90
C CYS A 22 0.79 16.84 2.14
N VAL A 23 2.01 16.88 2.66
CA VAL A 23 3.15 17.52 1.99
C VAL A 23 3.48 16.82 0.68
N LEU A 24 3.60 15.48 0.68
CA LEU A 24 3.88 14.71 -0.54
C LEU A 24 2.79 14.88 -1.60
N LEU A 25 1.52 14.84 -1.20
CA LEU A 25 0.38 15.06 -2.11
C LEU A 25 0.40 16.48 -2.69
N THR A 26 0.69 17.48 -1.87
CA THR A 26 0.76 18.87 -2.33
C THR A 26 1.91 19.08 -3.31
N LEU A 27 3.08 18.49 -3.02
CA LEU A 27 4.24 18.54 -3.91
C LEU A 27 3.96 17.82 -5.23
N HIS A 28 3.30 16.65 -5.18
CA HIS A 28 2.92 15.92 -6.39
C HIS A 28 1.90 16.70 -7.23
N ALA A 29 0.90 17.32 -6.61
CA ALA A 29 -0.04 18.17 -7.32
C ALA A 29 0.64 19.40 -7.94
N ALA A 30 1.58 20.03 -7.22
CA ALA A 30 2.36 21.15 -7.75
C ALA A 30 3.24 20.74 -8.94
N ASP A 31 3.89 19.57 -8.86
CA ASP A 31 4.69 19.00 -9.94
C ASP A 31 3.85 18.81 -11.22
N LEU A 32 2.66 18.21 -11.09
CA LEU A 32 1.74 18.00 -12.21
C LEU A 32 1.26 19.32 -12.84
N ILE A 33 1.05 20.37 -12.03
CA ILE A 33 0.61 21.67 -12.51
C ILE A 33 1.75 22.43 -13.22
N VAL A 34 2.97 22.38 -12.66
CA VAL A 34 4.10 23.19 -13.13
C VAL A 34 4.81 22.53 -14.33
N TRP A 35 5.10 21.25 -14.23
CA TRP A 35 5.87 20.54 -15.26
C TRP A 35 5.04 19.52 -16.05
N GLY A 36 4.06 18.87 -15.40
CA GLY A 36 3.26 17.83 -16.05
C GLY A 36 4.13 16.71 -16.61
N THR A 37 4.07 16.53 -17.93
CA THR A 37 4.87 15.50 -18.63
C THR A 37 6.19 16.07 -19.21
N ARG A 38 6.56 17.31 -18.88
CA ARG A 38 7.72 18.00 -19.47
C ARG A 38 8.88 18.09 -18.48
N GLY A 39 10.08 18.12 -19.03
CA GLY A 39 11.31 18.33 -18.24
C GLY A 39 11.50 17.31 -17.11
N PRO A 40 11.76 17.75 -15.87
CA PRO A 40 11.98 16.86 -14.72
C PRO A 40 10.70 16.28 -14.11
N GLY A 41 9.50 16.72 -14.59
CA GLY A 41 8.20 16.33 -14.02
C GLY A 41 8.03 14.82 -13.88
N PRO A 42 8.22 14.00 -14.92
CA PRO A 42 8.03 12.56 -14.80
C PRO A 42 8.90 11.92 -13.70
N THR A 43 10.19 12.25 -13.66
CA THR A 43 11.12 11.70 -12.64
C THR A 43 10.74 12.16 -11.23
N LEU A 44 10.34 13.43 -11.07
CA LEU A 44 9.93 13.95 -9.77
C LEU A 44 8.60 13.31 -9.33
N SER A 45 7.67 13.16 -10.25
CA SER A 45 6.40 12.46 -10.01
C SER A 45 6.64 11.02 -9.52
N ASP A 46 7.53 10.27 -10.16
CA ASP A 46 7.87 8.90 -9.78
C ASP A 46 8.47 8.85 -8.37
N LEU A 47 9.41 9.74 -8.05
CA LEU A 47 10.02 9.84 -6.71
C LEU A 47 8.99 10.19 -5.63
N LEU A 48 8.05 11.08 -5.92
CA LEU A 48 6.99 11.45 -4.98
C LEU A 48 6.01 10.30 -4.75
N GLN A 49 5.66 9.54 -5.79
CA GLN A 49 4.83 8.35 -5.69
C GLN A 49 5.53 7.25 -4.88
N GLU A 50 6.82 7.02 -5.12
CA GLU A 50 7.62 6.07 -4.36
C GLU A 50 7.70 6.47 -2.88
N GLY A 51 7.95 7.75 -2.59
CA GLY A 51 7.94 8.30 -1.24
C GLY A 51 6.60 8.10 -0.52
N MET A 52 5.48 8.28 -1.24
CA MET A 52 4.14 8.00 -0.71
C MET A 52 3.95 6.52 -0.41
N GLY A 53 4.38 5.64 -1.31
CA GLY A 53 4.35 4.19 -1.11
C GLY A 53 5.12 3.77 0.15
N VAL A 54 6.35 4.26 0.32
CA VAL A 54 7.16 4.01 1.53
C VAL A 54 6.46 4.50 2.79
N LEU A 55 5.84 5.69 2.75
CA LEU A 55 5.08 6.22 3.88
C LEU A 55 3.92 5.28 4.25
N CYS A 56 3.20 4.76 3.25
CA CYS A 56 2.13 3.78 3.45
C CYS A 56 2.64 2.48 4.08
N VAL A 57 3.79 1.95 3.63
CA VAL A 57 4.44 0.78 4.24
C VAL A 57 4.74 1.03 5.72
N VAL A 58 5.38 2.16 6.05
CA VAL A 58 5.73 2.51 7.43
C VAL A 58 4.48 2.69 8.30
N ALA A 59 3.45 3.34 7.78
CA ALA A 59 2.19 3.53 8.50
C ALA A 59 1.49 2.19 8.77
N ALA A 60 1.35 1.34 7.76
CA ALA A 60 0.75 0.01 7.88
C ALA A 60 1.56 -0.89 8.83
N TYR A 61 2.89 -0.87 8.74
CA TYR A 61 3.75 -1.61 9.65
C TYR A 61 3.57 -1.17 11.12
N LYS A 62 3.57 0.14 11.39
CA LYS A 62 3.31 0.65 12.74
C LYS A 62 1.91 0.24 13.23
N ALA A 63 0.91 0.30 12.37
CA ALA A 63 -0.44 -0.14 12.69
C ALA A 63 -0.49 -1.65 13.02
N SER A 64 0.21 -2.49 12.26
CA SER A 64 0.29 -3.93 12.51
C SER A 64 0.92 -4.27 13.86
N ARG A 65 1.91 -3.46 14.30
CA ARG A 65 2.62 -3.68 15.59
C ARG A 65 1.78 -3.37 16.82
N VAL A 66 0.78 -2.51 16.68
CA VAL A 66 -0.10 -2.12 17.80
C VAL A 66 -1.46 -2.79 17.74
N SER A 67 -1.79 -3.42 16.64
CA SER A 67 -3.04 -4.16 16.44
C SER A 67 -2.90 -5.59 16.98
N GLU A 68 -4.03 -6.16 17.39
CA GLU A 68 -4.13 -7.54 17.85
C GLU A 68 -4.79 -8.42 16.80
N ASN A 69 -4.46 -9.71 16.81
CA ASN A 69 -5.08 -10.78 16.01
C ASN A 69 -5.48 -10.34 14.58
N PHE A 70 -6.76 -10.15 14.35
CA PHE A 70 -7.34 -9.77 13.07
C PHE A 70 -6.75 -8.46 12.51
N GLY A 71 -6.65 -7.43 13.34
CA GLY A 71 -6.07 -6.15 12.93
C GLY A 71 -4.61 -6.29 12.50
N ARG A 72 -3.83 -7.15 13.17
CA ARG A 72 -2.43 -7.43 12.79
C ARG A 72 -2.36 -8.12 11.43
N PHE A 73 -3.24 -9.07 11.16
CA PHE A 73 -3.29 -9.76 9.88
C PHE A 73 -3.70 -8.80 8.75
N PHE A 74 -4.76 -8.00 8.96
CA PHE A 74 -5.20 -6.96 8.04
C PHE A 74 -4.06 -6.00 7.66
N TRP A 75 -3.42 -5.39 8.66
CA TRP A 75 -2.31 -4.47 8.42
C TRP A 75 -1.09 -5.17 7.84
N GLY A 76 -0.88 -6.45 8.15
CA GLY A 76 0.15 -7.29 7.54
C GLY A 76 -0.02 -7.41 6.02
N LEU A 77 -1.24 -7.66 5.55
CA LEU A 77 -1.58 -7.68 4.13
C LEU A 77 -1.35 -6.31 3.47
N CYS A 78 -1.72 -5.23 4.16
CA CYS A 78 -1.44 -3.87 3.67
C CYS A 78 0.07 -3.61 3.54
N VAL A 79 0.90 -4.06 4.50
CA VAL A 79 2.36 -3.96 4.41
C VAL A 79 2.89 -4.70 3.19
N VAL A 80 2.45 -5.94 2.96
CA VAL A 80 2.87 -6.73 1.79
C VAL A 80 2.48 -6.01 0.50
N SER A 81 1.23 -5.57 0.40
CA SER A 81 0.71 -4.85 -0.77
C SER A 81 1.55 -3.60 -1.08
N PHE A 82 1.68 -2.68 -0.14
CA PHE A 82 2.43 -1.45 -0.36
C PHE A 82 3.91 -1.70 -0.61
N SER A 83 4.50 -2.76 -0.02
CA SER A 83 5.89 -3.14 -0.32
C SER A 83 6.06 -3.61 -1.76
N LEU A 84 5.12 -4.41 -2.28
CA LEU A 84 5.12 -4.83 -3.69
C LEU A 84 4.98 -3.60 -4.62
N PHE A 85 4.11 -2.65 -4.26
CA PHE A 85 3.96 -1.40 -5.02
C PHE A 85 5.27 -0.60 -5.06
N VAL A 86 5.94 -0.39 -3.92
CA VAL A 86 7.22 0.35 -3.85
C VAL A 86 8.28 -0.33 -4.70
N VAL A 87 8.40 -1.66 -4.63
CA VAL A 87 9.36 -2.39 -5.47
C VAL A 87 9.01 -2.26 -6.95
N ALA A 88 7.74 -2.38 -7.32
CA ALA A 88 7.30 -2.22 -8.70
C ALA A 88 7.59 -0.81 -9.24
N GLN A 89 7.28 0.22 -8.43
CA GLN A 89 7.53 1.62 -8.79
C GLN A 89 9.03 1.91 -8.92
N GLY A 90 9.86 1.45 -8.00
CA GLY A 90 11.31 1.61 -8.08
C GLY A 90 11.92 0.94 -9.32
N LEU A 91 11.47 -0.27 -9.67
CA LEU A 91 11.88 -0.95 -10.91
C LEU A 91 11.39 -0.21 -12.16
N ALA A 92 10.17 0.32 -12.15
CA ALA A 92 9.64 1.12 -13.26
C ALA A 92 10.44 2.41 -13.46
N SER A 93 10.78 3.11 -12.38
CA SER A 93 11.61 4.31 -12.42
C SER A 93 13.03 3.99 -12.90
N TYR A 94 13.57 2.82 -12.54
CA TYR A 94 14.86 2.34 -13.05
C TYR A 94 14.79 2.06 -14.55
N ASP A 95 13.77 1.35 -15.01
CA ASP A 95 13.56 1.04 -16.43
C ASP A 95 13.44 2.31 -17.28
N SER A 96 12.63 3.27 -16.86
CA SER A 96 12.45 4.55 -17.56
C SER A 96 13.75 5.37 -17.65
N SER A 97 14.63 5.26 -16.63
CA SER A 97 15.87 6.04 -16.56
C SER A 97 17.03 5.42 -17.32
N PHE A 98 17.12 4.10 -17.38
CA PHE A 98 18.30 3.36 -17.87
C PHE A 98 18.05 2.45 -19.07
N HIS A 99 16.83 2.47 -19.66
CA HIS A 99 16.44 1.58 -20.77
C HIS A 99 16.79 0.11 -20.43
N ALA A 100 16.22 -0.37 -19.35
CA ALA A 100 16.54 -1.67 -18.79
C ALA A 100 16.19 -2.85 -19.74
N PRO A 101 16.74 -4.05 -19.52
CA PRO A 101 16.40 -5.24 -20.29
C PRO A 101 14.90 -5.56 -20.22
N HIS A 102 14.30 -6.06 -21.28
CA HIS A 102 12.89 -6.44 -21.41
C HIS A 102 12.35 -7.33 -20.27
N PHE A 103 13.22 -8.06 -19.58
CA PHE A 103 12.88 -8.82 -18.38
C PHE A 103 12.39 -7.92 -17.23
N ILE A 104 12.96 -6.72 -17.07
CA ILE A 104 12.55 -5.78 -16.00
C ILE A 104 11.16 -5.25 -16.28
N GLU A 105 10.84 -4.87 -17.51
CA GLU A 105 9.50 -4.43 -17.93
C GLU A 105 8.44 -5.50 -17.60
N TRP A 106 8.71 -6.77 -17.93
CA TRP A 106 7.82 -7.87 -17.60
C TRP A 106 7.64 -8.03 -16.07
N THR A 107 8.75 -7.96 -15.31
CA THR A 107 8.73 -8.06 -13.84
C THR A 107 7.91 -6.93 -13.21
N VAL A 108 8.06 -5.72 -13.69
CA VAL A 108 7.28 -4.54 -13.24
C VAL A 108 5.78 -4.78 -13.46
N ASN A 109 5.40 -5.23 -14.66
CA ASN A 109 4.00 -5.50 -14.97
C ASN A 109 3.40 -6.60 -14.06
N VAL A 110 4.16 -7.66 -13.80
CA VAL A 110 3.75 -8.74 -12.89
C VAL A 110 3.60 -8.21 -11.46
N LEU A 111 4.53 -7.41 -10.97
CA LEU A 111 4.45 -6.83 -9.62
C LEU A 111 3.28 -5.86 -9.49
N PHE A 112 3.01 -5.02 -10.51
CA PHE A 112 1.84 -4.14 -10.54
C PHE A 112 0.52 -4.92 -10.61
N PHE A 113 0.50 -6.10 -11.18
CA PHE A 113 -0.66 -6.97 -11.14
C PHE A 113 -0.87 -7.55 -9.73
N PHE A 114 0.21 -8.00 -9.09
CA PHE A 114 0.12 -8.69 -7.80
C PHE A 114 0.00 -7.77 -6.58
N TRP A 115 0.42 -6.48 -6.64
CA TRP A 115 0.36 -5.60 -5.47
C TRP A 115 -1.07 -5.39 -4.95
N PHE A 116 -2.04 -5.39 -5.84
CA PHE A 116 -3.44 -5.20 -5.48
C PHE A 116 -4.06 -6.42 -4.78
N THR A 117 -3.55 -7.62 -5.04
CA THR A 117 -4.10 -8.86 -4.49
C THR A 117 -4.14 -8.88 -2.95
N PRO A 118 -3.06 -8.62 -2.21
CA PRO A 118 -3.13 -8.58 -0.74
C PRO A 118 -4.01 -7.46 -0.22
N LEU A 119 -4.08 -6.32 -0.93
CA LEU A 119 -4.97 -5.22 -0.56
C LEU A 119 -6.43 -5.61 -0.73
N ALA A 120 -6.79 -6.24 -1.84
CA ALA A 120 -8.12 -6.78 -2.05
C ALA A 120 -8.47 -7.80 -0.97
N MET A 121 -7.57 -8.74 -0.67
CA MET A 121 -7.76 -9.68 0.43
C MET A 121 -8.01 -8.96 1.76
N ALA A 122 -7.26 -7.90 2.08
CA ALA A 122 -7.47 -7.12 3.30
C ALA A 122 -8.84 -6.46 3.34
N LEU A 123 -9.31 -5.90 2.23
CA LEU A 123 -10.61 -5.22 2.14
C LEU A 123 -11.80 -6.19 2.23
N PHE A 124 -11.64 -7.43 1.76
CA PHE A 124 -12.66 -8.47 1.86
C PHE A 124 -12.62 -9.27 3.17
N LEU A 125 -11.62 -9.02 4.03
CA LEU A 125 -11.58 -9.61 5.36
C LEU A 125 -12.72 -9.05 6.22
N ASP A 126 -13.73 -9.87 6.46
CA ASP A 126 -14.78 -9.56 7.43
C ASP A 126 -14.33 -9.92 8.85
N VAL A 127 -14.76 -9.15 9.83
CA VAL A 127 -14.54 -9.43 11.26
C VAL A 127 -15.13 -10.79 11.64
N ASP A 128 -16.25 -11.18 11.03
CA ASP A 128 -16.87 -12.48 11.21
C ASP A 128 -16.03 -13.65 10.68
N PHE A 129 -15.14 -13.40 9.74
CA PHE A 129 -14.18 -14.40 9.23
C PHE A 129 -13.24 -14.92 10.33
N ALA A 130 -12.78 -14.05 11.22
CA ALA A 130 -11.93 -14.43 12.35
C ALA A 130 -12.66 -15.34 13.36
N LEU A 131 -14.01 -15.29 13.39
CA LEU A 131 -14.85 -16.07 14.29
C LEU A 131 -15.36 -17.38 13.69
N ARG A 132 -15.51 -17.45 12.35
CA ARG A 132 -16.09 -18.63 11.65
C ARG A 132 -15.05 -19.59 11.04
N GLY A 133 -13.78 -19.21 11.02
CA GLY A 133 -12.74 -19.99 10.34
C GLY A 133 -12.66 -19.67 8.83
N PHE A 134 -11.73 -20.35 8.15
CA PHE A 134 -11.45 -20.11 6.74
C PHE A 134 -12.61 -20.62 5.86
N ASP A 135 -13.30 -19.74 5.16
CA ASP A 135 -14.36 -20.07 4.22
C ASP A 135 -13.79 -20.11 2.78
N TRP A 136 -13.75 -21.31 2.19
CA TRP A 136 -13.28 -21.52 0.82
C TRP A 136 -14.14 -20.78 -0.21
N LEU A 137 -15.42 -20.52 0.07
CA LEU A 137 -16.30 -19.78 -0.83
C LEU A 137 -15.84 -18.33 -0.98
N LEU A 138 -15.45 -17.71 0.12
CA LEU A 138 -14.93 -16.33 0.10
C LEU A 138 -13.60 -16.23 -0.67
N LEU A 139 -12.74 -17.27 -0.58
CA LEU A 139 -11.54 -17.35 -1.39
C LEU A 139 -11.85 -17.49 -2.89
N LEU A 140 -12.84 -18.29 -3.24
CA LEU A 140 -13.29 -18.45 -4.63
C LEU A 140 -13.88 -17.17 -5.19
N ASP A 141 -14.69 -16.45 -4.41
CA ASP A 141 -15.23 -15.16 -4.80
C ASP A 141 -14.11 -14.13 -5.01
N LEU A 142 -13.09 -14.12 -4.12
CA LEU A 142 -11.93 -13.26 -4.27
C LEU A 142 -11.13 -13.59 -5.54
N VAL A 143 -10.88 -14.87 -5.81
CA VAL A 143 -10.18 -15.33 -7.03
C VAL A 143 -10.99 -14.93 -8.28
N GLN A 144 -12.31 -15.05 -8.22
CA GLN A 144 -13.18 -14.65 -9.33
C GLN A 144 -13.11 -13.14 -9.59
N VAL A 145 -13.10 -12.29 -8.55
CA VAL A 145 -12.95 -10.83 -8.66
C VAL A 145 -11.58 -10.43 -9.23
N ILE A 146 -10.52 -11.22 -8.94
CA ILE A 146 -9.17 -10.94 -9.46
C ILE A 146 -9.02 -11.38 -10.93
N LEU A 147 -9.79 -12.39 -11.37
CA LEU A 147 -9.71 -12.94 -12.75
C LEU A 147 -10.60 -12.20 -13.74
N PHE A 148 -11.57 -11.40 -13.29
CA PHE A 148 -12.48 -10.59 -14.10
C PHE A 148 -12.28 -9.10 -13.93
#